data_084dfe5f78df021b0aa832d535ec21d4
#
_entry.id   084dfe5f78df021b0aa832d535ec21d4
#
_cell.length_a   1.000
_cell.length_b   1.000
_cell.length_c   1.000
_cell.angle_alpha   90.00
_cell.angle_beta   90.00
_cell.angle_gamma   90.00
#
_symmetry.space_group_name_H-M   'P 1'
#
loop_
_entity.id
_entity.type
_entity.pdbx_description
1 polymer ?
#
loop_
_entity_poly.entity_id
_entity_poly.type
_entity_poly.pdbx_seq_one_letter_code
_entity_poly.pdbx_strand_id
1 'polypeptide(L)'
;TDQKAFTLMSFVSTGLLSFVEIDIRTMIRNRITEADSGIWTAMTFISKNYMVFSASIFSLYVIPKFASIHTRKGFILELKTIYKTLLPLFGIGMLVVYLFKDYVILFIYPDFTAMSPLFKWQLTADFLKLATLVLSHQFIAKKMVRNFIFTEILSLALFYFSARYLVNFYGIEGVVIAHLIRSVVMLIVVFYLVFRYFNMQKISENSER
;
A
#
# COMPACT_ATOMS: atom_id res chain seq x y z
N THR A 1 -25.91 -0.57 11.73
CA THR A 1 -24.80 -0.82 12.68
C THR A 1 -23.47 -0.95 11.96
N ASP A 2 -23.41 -1.62 10.82
CA ASP A 2 -22.15 -1.87 10.07
C ASP A 2 -21.53 -0.59 9.51
N GLN A 3 -22.35 0.37 9.07
CA GLN A 3 -21.87 1.63 8.51
C GLN A 3 -21.17 2.51 9.55
N LYS A 4 -21.69 2.54 10.80
CA LYS A 4 -21.04 3.27 11.91
C LYS A 4 -19.70 2.66 12.30
N ALA A 5 -19.64 1.32 12.33
CA ALA A 5 -18.40 0.60 12.61
C ALA A 5 -17.34 0.90 11.53
N PHE A 6 -17.72 0.87 10.25
CA PHE A 6 -16.82 1.19 9.14
C PHE A 6 -16.33 2.65 9.19
N THR A 7 -17.22 3.60 9.49
CA THR A 7 -16.83 5.02 9.63
C THR A 7 -15.87 5.24 10.80
N LEU A 8 -16.14 4.63 11.96
CA LEU A 8 -15.23 4.70 13.12
C LEU A 8 -13.87 4.11 12.80
N MET A 9 -13.84 2.98 12.09
CA MET A 9 -12.60 2.33 11.66
C MET A 9 -11.78 3.19 10.72
N SER A 10 -12.41 3.80 9.72
CA SER A 10 -11.74 4.72 8.79
C SER A 10 -11.16 5.91 9.54
N PHE A 11 -11.88 6.44 10.53
CA PHE A 11 -11.41 7.54 11.35
C PHE A 11 -10.20 7.14 12.20
N VAL A 12 -10.26 5.98 12.88
CA VAL A 12 -9.15 5.46 13.69
C VAL A 12 -7.94 5.14 12.83
N SER A 13 -8.15 4.49 11.68
CA SER A 13 -7.09 4.17 10.72
C SER A 13 -6.38 5.42 10.21
N THR A 14 -7.15 6.46 9.85
CA THR A 14 -6.60 7.74 9.41
C THR A 14 -5.82 8.44 10.53
N GLY A 15 -6.33 8.41 11.75
CA GLY A 15 -5.65 8.96 12.93
C GLY A 15 -4.32 8.25 13.23
N LEU A 16 -4.33 6.91 13.19
CA LEU A 16 -3.11 6.11 13.37
C LEU A 16 -2.09 6.35 12.26
N LEU A 17 -2.54 6.42 11.02
CA LEU A 17 -1.67 6.73 9.88
C LEU A 17 -0.99 8.10 10.05
N SER A 18 -1.78 9.11 10.40
CA SER A 18 -1.26 10.47 10.63
C SER A 18 -0.26 10.51 11.78
N PHE A 19 -0.55 9.80 12.86
CA PHE A 19 0.38 9.66 14.00
C PHE A 19 1.71 9.03 13.56
N VAL A 20 1.66 7.90 12.86
CA VAL A 20 2.86 7.20 12.37
C VAL A 20 3.67 8.09 11.44
N GLU A 21 3.03 8.80 10.52
CA GLU A 21 3.72 9.70 9.60
C GLU A 21 4.41 10.86 10.32
N ILE A 22 3.74 11.49 11.28
CA ILE A 22 4.31 12.58 12.08
C ILE A 22 5.49 12.08 12.92
N ASP A 23 5.35 10.92 13.56
CA ASP A 23 6.41 10.36 14.39
C ASP A 23 7.64 9.96 13.57
N ILE A 24 7.45 9.30 12.43
CA ILE A 24 8.54 8.94 11.52
C ILE A 24 9.24 10.19 10.97
N ARG A 25 8.49 11.20 10.56
CA ARG A 25 9.05 12.48 10.12
C ARG A 25 9.89 13.16 11.20
N THR A 26 9.37 13.19 12.42
CA THR A 26 10.07 13.74 13.59
C THR A 26 11.31 12.92 13.94
N MET A 27 11.23 11.61 13.85
CA MET A 27 12.36 10.70 14.05
C MET A 27 13.47 10.96 13.04
N ILE A 28 13.15 11.11 11.74
CA ILE A 28 14.14 11.41 10.69
C ILE A 28 14.83 12.75 11.01
N ARG A 29 14.06 13.79 11.31
CA ARG A 29 14.60 15.10 11.67
C ARG A 29 15.56 15.04 12.87
N ASN A 30 15.20 14.30 13.90
CA ASN A 30 15.95 14.24 15.14
C ASN A 30 17.17 13.30 15.09
N ARG A 31 17.11 12.24 14.29
CA ARG A 31 18.16 11.21 14.23
C ARG A 31 19.11 11.37 13.05
N ILE A 32 18.68 12.03 11.98
CA ILE A 32 19.48 12.25 10.77
C ILE A 32 19.63 13.76 10.58
N THR A 33 18.79 14.36 9.73
CA THR A 33 18.78 15.82 9.47
C THR A 33 17.40 16.34 9.17
N GLU A 34 17.22 17.66 9.26
CA GLU A 34 15.99 18.32 8.82
C GLU A 34 15.80 18.22 7.29
N ALA A 35 16.91 18.28 6.53
CA ALA A 35 16.88 18.10 5.08
C ALA A 35 16.36 16.71 4.69
N ASP A 36 16.82 15.64 5.35
CA ASP A 36 16.32 14.28 5.11
C ASP A 36 14.84 14.14 5.43
N SER A 37 14.34 14.81 6.48
CA SER A 37 12.92 14.89 6.80
C SER A 37 12.12 15.56 5.68
N GLY A 38 12.68 16.62 5.07
CA GLY A 38 12.13 17.28 3.88
C GLY A 38 12.08 16.35 2.67
N ILE A 39 13.17 15.66 2.37
CA ILE A 39 13.29 14.68 1.29
C ILE A 39 12.24 13.57 1.43
N TRP A 40 12.12 12.97 2.62
CA TRP A 40 11.13 11.94 2.87
C TRP A 40 9.70 12.45 2.71
N THR A 41 9.43 13.66 3.18
CA THR A 41 8.11 14.30 3.05
C THR A 41 7.76 14.56 1.58
N ALA A 42 8.71 15.08 0.80
CA ALA A 42 8.51 15.35 -0.63
C ALA A 42 8.26 14.04 -1.41
N MET A 43 9.05 13.01 -1.16
CA MET A 43 8.89 11.72 -1.82
C MET A 43 7.57 11.03 -1.45
N THR A 44 7.18 11.06 -0.17
CA THR A 44 5.86 10.54 0.26
C THR A 44 4.71 11.33 -0.32
N PHE A 45 4.84 12.62 -0.51
CA PHE A 45 3.83 13.45 -1.16
C PHE A 45 3.64 13.06 -2.63
N ILE A 46 4.71 12.88 -3.39
CA ILE A 46 4.66 12.39 -4.78
C ILE A 46 3.95 11.04 -4.81
N SER A 47 4.39 10.09 -3.97
CA SER A 47 3.83 8.75 -3.87
C SER A 47 2.32 8.79 -3.55
N LYS A 48 1.89 9.57 -2.57
CA LYS A 48 0.49 9.71 -2.21
C LYS A 48 -0.37 10.17 -3.38
N ASN A 49 0.10 11.14 -4.18
CA ASN A 49 -0.69 11.68 -5.28
C ASN A 49 -0.97 10.64 -6.35
N TYR A 50 0.03 9.91 -6.85
CA TYR A 50 -0.26 8.86 -7.84
C TYR A 50 -0.95 7.64 -7.25
N MET A 51 -0.75 7.34 -5.95
CA MET A 51 -1.46 6.26 -5.27
C MET A 51 -2.95 6.55 -5.09
N VAL A 52 -3.33 7.77 -4.75
CA VAL A 52 -4.75 8.19 -4.67
C VAL A 52 -5.42 8.07 -6.02
N PHE A 53 -4.77 8.51 -7.09
CA PHE A 53 -5.28 8.37 -8.45
C PHE A 53 -5.48 6.89 -8.81
N SER A 54 -4.47 6.06 -8.56
CA SER A 54 -4.53 4.62 -8.83
C SER A 54 -5.60 3.92 -8.00
N ALA A 55 -5.72 4.25 -6.71
CA ALA A 55 -6.73 3.70 -5.82
C ALA A 55 -8.15 4.06 -6.27
N SER A 56 -8.35 5.26 -6.80
CA SER A 56 -9.66 5.69 -7.32
C SER A 56 -10.07 4.84 -8.53
N ILE A 57 -9.15 4.60 -9.48
CA ILE A 57 -9.41 3.73 -10.64
C ILE A 57 -9.76 2.30 -10.17
N PHE A 58 -8.97 1.75 -9.24
CA PHE A 58 -9.22 0.40 -8.72
C PHE A 58 -10.55 0.32 -7.98
N SER A 59 -10.90 1.32 -7.16
CA SER A 59 -12.16 1.32 -6.42
C SER A 59 -13.37 1.34 -7.34
N LEU A 60 -13.33 2.14 -8.40
CA LEU A 60 -14.43 2.23 -9.35
C LEU A 60 -14.63 0.96 -10.17
N TYR A 61 -13.56 0.24 -10.49
CA TYR A 61 -13.61 -0.95 -11.32
C TYR A 61 -13.63 -2.25 -10.52
N VAL A 62 -12.70 -2.40 -9.56
CA VAL A 62 -12.43 -3.67 -8.88
C VAL A 62 -13.51 -4.02 -7.85
N ILE A 63 -13.98 -3.04 -7.07
CA ILE A 63 -14.97 -3.32 -6.00
C ILE A 63 -16.27 -3.86 -6.58
N PRO A 64 -16.92 -3.26 -7.60
CA PRO A 64 -18.15 -3.81 -8.17
C PRO A 64 -17.94 -5.20 -8.77
N LYS A 65 -16.81 -5.41 -9.45
CA LYS A 65 -16.45 -6.72 -10.02
C LYS A 65 -16.32 -7.79 -8.94
N PHE A 66 -15.56 -7.54 -7.88
CA PHE A 66 -15.39 -8.50 -6.80
C PHE A 66 -16.66 -8.72 -5.99
N ALA A 67 -17.53 -7.73 -5.88
CA ALA A 67 -18.83 -7.88 -5.21
C ALA A 67 -19.74 -8.88 -5.93
N SER A 68 -19.72 -8.92 -7.26
CA SER A 68 -20.53 -9.82 -8.09
C SER A 68 -19.98 -11.25 -8.20
N ILE A 69 -18.73 -11.49 -7.80
CA ILE A 69 -18.08 -12.80 -7.91
C ILE A 69 -18.21 -13.56 -6.59
N HIS A 70 -18.79 -14.75 -6.65
CA HIS A 70 -19.01 -15.60 -5.46
C HIS A 70 -18.11 -16.85 -5.44
N THR A 71 -17.50 -17.21 -6.56
CA THR A 71 -16.68 -18.43 -6.67
C THR A 71 -15.19 -18.12 -6.69
N ARG A 72 -14.39 -19.00 -6.09
CA ARG A 72 -12.92 -18.91 -6.13
C ARG A 72 -12.39 -18.87 -7.57
N LYS A 73 -12.95 -19.71 -8.47
CA LYS A 73 -12.52 -19.77 -9.88
C LYS A 73 -12.78 -18.45 -10.59
N GLY A 74 -13.97 -17.88 -10.41
CA GLY A 74 -14.32 -16.58 -10.98
C GLY A 74 -13.41 -15.45 -10.45
N PHE A 75 -13.13 -15.46 -9.13
CA PHE A 75 -12.22 -14.49 -8.52
C PHE A 75 -10.80 -14.57 -9.11
N ILE A 76 -10.23 -15.77 -9.22
CA ILE A 76 -8.88 -15.97 -9.80
C ILE A 76 -8.84 -15.50 -11.25
N LEU A 77 -9.89 -15.76 -12.02
CA LEU A 77 -9.96 -15.34 -13.42
C LEU A 77 -9.98 -13.82 -13.55
N GLU A 78 -10.83 -13.15 -12.77
CA GLU A 78 -10.91 -11.69 -12.77
C GLU A 78 -9.62 -11.04 -12.22
N LEU A 79 -9.06 -11.58 -11.14
CA LEU A 79 -7.78 -11.13 -10.58
C LEU A 79 -6.65 -11.21 -11.62
N LYS A 80 -6.58 -12.31 -12.37
CA LYS A 80 -5.60 -12.46 -13.47
C LYS A 80 -5.81 -11.42 -14.55
N THR A 81 -7.06 -11.13 -14.92
CA THR A 81 -7.39 -10.10 -15.90
C THR A 81 -6.94 -8.73 -15.42
N ILE A 82 -7.27 -8.36 -14.18
CA ILE A 82 -6.87 -7.09 -13.58
C ILE A 82 -5.34 -6.98 -13.52
N TYR A 83 -4.66 -8.03 -13.06
CA TYR A 83 -3.20 -8.03 -12.95
C TYR A 83 -2.50 -7.95 -14.32
N LYS A 84 -3.07 -8.56 -15.35
CA LYS A 84 -2.50 -8.51 -16.71
C LYS A 84 -2.73 -7.18 -17.41
N THR A 85 -3.76 -6.42 -17.03
CA THR A 85 -4.11 -5.16 -17.68
C THR A 85 -3.65 -3.95 -16.88
N LEU A 86 -4.03 -3.86 -15.62
CA LEU A 86 -3.78 -2.66 -14.80
C LEU A 86 -2.36 -2.61 -14.23
N LEU A 87 -1.81 -3.72 -13.73
CA LEU A 87 -0.46 -3.69 -13.15
C LEU A 87 0.63 -3.36 -14.16
N PRO A 88 0.66 -3.90 -15.39
CA PRO A 88 1.63 -3.48 -16.39
C PRO A 88 1.50 -1.99 -16.76
N LEU A 89 0.26 -1.49 -16.86
CA LEU A 89 0.02 -0.07 -17.15
C LEU A 89 0.64 0.83 -16.06
N PHE A 90 0.40 0.52 -14.80
CA PHE A 90 1.01 1.26 -13.68
C PHE A 90 2.51 1.03 -13.59
N GLY A 91 2.98 -0.19 -13.87
CA GLY A 91 4.41 -0.50 -13.92
C GLY A 91 5.16 0.32 -14.98
N ILE A 92 4.59 0.47 -16.16
CA ILE A 92 5.14 1.32 -17.22
C ILE A 92 5.13 2.79 -16.75
N GLY A 93 4.03 3.27 -16.16
CA GLY A 93 3.96 4.63 -15.61
C GLY A 93 5.05 4.88 -14.56
N MET A 94 5.26 3.95 -13.63
CA MET A 94 6.32 4.04 -12.62
C MET A 94 7.71 3.95 -13.24
N LEU A 95 7.90 3.13 -14.27
CA LEU A 95 9.17 3.07 -15.00
C LEU A 95 9.49 4.40 -15.69
N VAL A 96 8.49 5.03 -16.30
CA VAL A 96 8.65 6.38 -16.88
C VAL A 96 9.04 7.38 -15.80
N VAL A 97 8.37 7.39 -14.64
CA VAL A 97 8.74 8.25 -13.51
C VAL A 97 10.17 7.98 -13.06
N TYR A 98 10.60 6.72 -13.00
CA TYR A 98 11.96 6.35 -12.62
C TYR A 98 13.01 6.84 -13.61
N LEU A 99 12.75 6.71 -14.90
CA LEU A 99 13.66 7.16 -15.95
C LEU A 99 13.82 8.69 -15.98
N PHE A 100 12.74 9.41 -15.70
CA PHE A 100 12.71 10.87 -15.69
C PHE A 100 12.81 11.48 -14.28
N LYS A 101 13.10 10.68 -13.25
CA LYS A 101 13.11 11.13 -11.85
C LYS A 101 13.98 12.37 -11.59
N ASP A 102 15.16 12.44 -12.23
CA ASP A 102 16.07 13.54 -12.01
C ASP A 102 15.53 14.87 -12.57
N TYR A 103 14.83 14.82 -13.70
CA TYR A 103 14.12 15.97 -14.26
C TYR A 103 12.93 16.36 -13.38
N VAL A 104 12.17 15.38 -12.86
CA VAL A 104 11.04 15.62 -11.96
C VAL A 104 11.52 16.27 -10.67
N ILE A 105 12.61 15.78 -10.09
CA ILE A 105 13.21 16.35 -8.88
C ILE A 105 13.70 17.77 -9.15
N LEU A 106 14.47 17.98 -10.21
CA LEU A 106 15.02 19.30 -10.55
C LEU A 106 13.93 20.34 -10.78
N PHE A 107 12.80 19.93 -11.36
CA PHE A 107 11.69 20.84 -11.67
C PHE A 107 10.81 21.14 -10.47
N ILE A 108 10.50 20.13 -9.62
CA ILE A 108 9.55 20.28 -8.51
C ILE A 108 10.26 20.54 -7.17
N TYR A 109 11.42 19.92 -6.95
CA TYR A 109 12.17 19.96 -5.70
C TYR A 109 13.69 20.12 -5.95
N PRO A 110 14.15 21.25 -6.52
CA PRO A 110 15.55 21.43 -6.94
C PRO A 110 16.56 21.26 -5.80
N ASP A 111 16.16 21.55 -4.57
CA ASP A 111 17.01 21.44 -3.38
C ASP A 111 17.12 19.99 -2.84
N PHE A 112 16.35 19.05 -3.38
CA PHE A 112 16.27 17.67 -2.87
C PHE A 112 16.83 16.63 -3.84
N THR A 113 17.93 16.93 -4.51
CA THR A 113 18.56 16.01 -5.48
C THR A 113 18.99 14.68 -4.86
N ALA A 114 19.29 14.65 -3.55
CA ALA A 114 19.60 13.44 -2.79
C ALA A 114 18.42 12.45 -2.70
N MET A 115 17.22 12.84 -3.13
CA MET A 115 16.04 11.97 -3.23
C MET A 115 16.16 10.95 -4.38
N SER A 116 16.91 11.24 -5.43
CA SER A 116 17.00 10.42 -6.65
C SER A 116 17.33 8.93 -6.39
N PRO A 117 18.33 8.56 -5.58
CA PRO A 117 18.64 7.15 -5.32
C PRO A 117 17.53 6.38 -4.60
N LEU A 118 16.64 7.08 -3.87
CA LEU A 118 15.59 6.48 -3.08
C LEU A 118 14.39 6.04 -3.93
N PHE A 119 14.22 6.59 -5.13
CA PHE A 119 13.10 6.29 -6.02
C PHE A 119 13.00 4.81 -6.38
N LYS A 120 14.12 4.11 -6.54
CA LYS A 120 14.12 2.66 -6.83
C LYS A 120 13.35 1.87 -5.76
N TRP A 121 13.58 2.18 -4.49
CA TRP A 121 12.94 1.50 -3.36
C TRP A 121 11.48 1.93 -3.22
N GLN A 122 11.22 3.24 -3.32
CA GLN A 122 9.89 3.81 -3.19
C GLN A 122 8.94 3.29 -4.27
N LEU A 123 9.32 3.39 -5.54
CA LEU A 123 8.49 2.94 -6.66
C LEU A 123 8.24 1.43 -6.63
N THR A 124 9.26 0.64 -6.28
CA THR A 124 9.09 -0.82 -6.12
C THR A 124 8.11 -1.14 -5.00
N ALA A 125 8.24 -0.46 -3.85
CA ALA A 125 7.32 -0.63 -2.72
C ALA A 125 5.89 -0.25 -3.10
N ASP A 126 5.72 0.86 -3.80
CA ASP A 126 4.41 1.36 -4.21
C ASP A 126 3.76 0.46 -5.28
N PHE A 127 4.55 -0.12 -6.19
CA PHE A 127 4.05 -1.12 -7.13
C PHE A 127 3.50 -2.37 -6.41
N LEU A 128 4.22 -2.90 -5.43
CA LEU A 128 3.76 -4.02 -4.61
C LEU A 128 2.53 -3.63 -3.77
N LYS A 129 2.49 -2.39 -3.28
CA LYS A 129 1.33 -1.86 -2.57
C LYS A 129 0.10 -1.77 -3.48
N LEU A 130 0.25 -1.39 -4.76
CA LEU A 130 -0.85 -1.42 -5.73
C LEU A 130 -1.36 -2.84 -5.97
N ALA A 131 -0.47 -3.81 -6.12
CA ALA A 131 -0.86 -5.21 -6.24
C ALA A 131 -1.64 -5.70 -5.01
N THR A 132 -1.19 -5.31 -3.82
CA THR A 132 -1.88 -5.60 -2.54
C THR A 132 -3.23 -4.92 -2.47
N LEU A 133 -3.33 -3.67 -2.92
CA LEU A 133 -4.57 -2.89 -2.93
C LEU A 133 -5.66 -3.57 -3.75
N VAL A 134 -5.32 -4.09 -4.93
CA VAL A 134 -6.28 -4.85 -5.75
C VAL A 134 -6.86 -6.02 -4.97
N LEU A 135 -6.01 -6.82 -4.28
CA LEU A 135 -6.47 -7.93 -3.45
C LEU A 135 -7.30 -7.47 -2.25
N SER A 136 -6.90 -6.40 -1.58
CA SER A 136 -7.58 -5.91 -0.38
C SER A 136 -8.97 -5.34 -0.67
N HIS A 137 -9.27 -4.95 -1.92
CA HIS A 137 -10.62 -4.57 -2.33
C HIS A 137 -11.64 -5.70 -2.14
N GLN A 138 -11.18 -6.96 -2.11
CA GLN A 138 -12.02 -8.10 -1.74
C GLN A 138 -12.59 -7.98 -0.32
N PHE A 139 -11.83 -7.42 0.61
CA PHE A 139 -12.31 -7.21 1.99
C PHE A 139 -13.48 -6.22 2.03
N ILE A 140 -13.42 -5.17 1.21
CA ILE A 140 -14.49 -4.18 1.08
C ILE A 140 -15.67 -4.78 0.35
N ALA A 141 -15.45 -5.44 -0.79
CA ALA A 141 -16.49 -6.05 -1.61
C ALA A 141 -17.30 -7.13 -0.87
N LYS A 142 -16.67 -7.88 0.02
CA LYS A 142 -17.28 -8.96 0.82
C LYS A 142 -17.51 -8.57 2.28
N LYS A 143 -17.41 -7.29 2.64
CA LYS A 143 -17.63 -6.76 4.00
C LYS A 143 -16.79 -7.46 5.08
N MET A 144 -15.55 -7.84 4.75
CA MET A 144 -14.63 -8.55 5.64
C MET A 144 -13.92 -7.55 6.57
N VAL A 145 -14.69 -6.89 7.42
CA VAL A 145 -14.24 -5.78 8.26
C VAL A 145 -13.06 -6.14 9.15
N ARG A 146 -13.08 -7.32 9.78
CA ARG A 146 -11.98 -7.78 10.65
C ARG A 146 -10.66 -7.89 9.90
N ASN A 147 -10.69 -8.44 8.69
CA ASN A 147 -9.49 -8.60 7.87
C ASN A 147 -8.95 -7.23 7.42
N PHE A 148 -9.85 -6.32 7.06
CA PHE A 148 -9.48 -4.95 6.71
C PHE A 148 -8.74 -4.26 7.86
N ILE A 149 -9.33 -4.24 9.08
CA ILE A 149 -8.69 -3.59 10.24
C ILE A 149 -7.36 -4.25 10.59
N PHE A 150 -7.35 -5.58 10.62
CA PHE A 150 -6.13 -6.33 10.94
C PHE A 150 -4.99 -5.97 9.98
N THR A 151 -5.28 -5.91 8.68
CA THR A 151 -4.27 -5.57 7.68
C THR A 151 -3.82 -4.13 7.76
N GLU A 152 -4.69 -3.18 8.08
CA GLU A 152 -4.33 -1.77 8.30
C GLU A 152 -3.40 -1.62 9.51
N ILE A 153 -3.77 -2.17 10.66
CA ILE A 153 -2.95 -2.10 11.87
C ILE A 153 -1.60 -2.79 11.66
N LEU A 154 -1.61 -3.99 11.07
CA LEU A 154 -0.38 -4.73 10.78
C LEU A 154 0.54 -3.95 9.83
N SER A 155 -0.02 -3.36 8.78
CA SER A 155 0.73 -2.55 7.82
C SER A 155 1.42 -1.34 8.49
N LEU A 156 0.70 -0.61 9.34
CA LEU A 156 1.25 0.53 10.07
C LEU A 156 2.31 0.09 11.08
N ALA A 157 2.07 -0.99 11.82
CA ALA A 157 3.02 -1.52 12.79
C ALA A 157 4.31 -2.01 12.11
N LEU A 158 4.20 -2.75 11.01
CA LEU A 158 5.36 -3.19 10.24
C LEU A 158 6.20 -2.02 9.75
N PHE A 159 5.57 -0.99 9.19
CA PHE A 159 6.30 0.19 8.75
C PHE A 159 6.96 0.92 9.91
N TYR A 160 6.21 1.18 10.98
CA TYR A 160 6.69 1.91 12.15
C TYR A 160 7.93 1.27 12.77
N PHE A 161 7.85 -0.02 13.09
CA PHE A 161 8.96 -0.72 13.74
C PHE A 161 10.14 -0.95 12.80
N SER A 162 9.89 -1.32 11.53
CA SER A 162 10.96 -1.49 10.56
C SER A 162 11.70 -0.18 10.27
N ALA A 163 10.98 0.93 10.12
CA ALA A 163 11.60 2.23 9.88
C ALA A 163 12.46 2.68 11.07
N ARG A 164 11.95 2.54 12.30
CA ARG A 164 12.71 2.89 13.52
C ARG A 164 13.94 2.02 13.74
N TYR A 165 13.92 0.78 13.27
CA TYR A 165 15.07 -0.11 13.32
C TYR A 165 16.09 0.21 12.22
N LEU A 166 15.64 0.26 10.97
CA LEU A 166 16.52 0.41 9.81
C LEU A 166 17.16 1.79 9.68
N VAL A 167 16.51 2.84 10.20
CA VAL A 167 17.08 4.20 10.20
C VAL A 167 18.44 4.26 10.90
N ASN A 168 18.68 3.42 11.89
CA ASN A 168 19.93 3.40 12.63
C ASN A 168 21.12 2.86 11.81
N PHE A 169 20.85 2.07 10.77
CA PHE A 169 21.87 1.43 9.93
C PHE A 169 22.01 2.07 8.55
N TYR A 170 20.91 2.55 8.01
CA TYR A 170 20.83 3.01 6.62
C TYR A 170 20.29 4.44 6.47
N GLY A 171 20.11 5.16 7.59
CA GLY A 171 19.57 6.51 7.54
C GLY A 171 18.21 6.59 6.86
N ILE A 172 18.03 7.61 6.01
CA ILE A 172 16.77 7.80 5.26
C ILE A 172 16.47 6.64 4.29
N GLU A 173 17.49 6.04 3.69
CA GLU A 173 17.30 4.87 2.82
C GLU A 173 16.66 3.71 3.59
N GLY A 174 17.02 3.53 4.87
CA GLY A 174 16.40 2.54 5.76
C GLY A 174 14.90 2.74 5.95
N VAL A 175 14.44 3.97 6.03
CA VAL A 175 13.00 4.28 6.13
C VAL A 175 12.25 3.89 4.85
N VAL A 176 12.85 4.13 3.69
CA VAL A 176 12.26 3.76 2.40
C VAL A 176 12.29 2.23 2.19
N ILE A 177 13.37 1.57 2.60
CA ILE A 177 13.45 0.10 2.60
C ILE A 177 12.39 -0.50 3.55
N ALA A 178 12.11 0.13 4.69
CA ALA A 178 11.03 -0.29 5.57
C ALA A 178 9.66 -0.27 4.88
N HIS A 179 9.41 0.73 4.01
CA HIS A 179 8.21 0.76 3.17
C HIS A 179 8.17 -0.42 2.19
N LEU A 180 9.30 -0.80 1.60
CA LEU A 180 9.39 -1.97 0.73
C LEU A 180 9.11 -3.27 1.51
N ILE A 181 9.74 -3.47 2.66
CA ILE A 181 9.52 -4.64 3.52
C ILE A 181 8.03 -4.76 3.89
N ARG A 182 7.43 -3.65 4.34
CA ARG A 182 6.00 -3.61 4.61
C ARG A 182 5.18 -4.06 3.40
N SER A 183 5.47 -3.54 2.21
CA SER A 183 4.73 -3.85 0.99
C SER A 183 4.84 -5.32 0.59
N VAL A 184 6.02 -5.92 0.72
CA VAL A 184 6.24 -7.35 0.47
C VAL A 184 5.45 -8.21 1.46
N VAL A 185 5.58 -7.94 2.75
CA VAL A 185 4.90 -8.71 3.80
C VAL A 185 3.39 -8.60 3.66
N MET A 186 2.88 -7.38 3.42
CA MET A 186 1.45 -7.16 3.25
C MET A 186 0.86 -7.84 2.03
N LEU A 187 1.61 -7.90 0.92
CA LEU A 187 1.18 -8.66 -0.26
C LEU A 187 0.96 -10.14 0.08
N ILE A 188 1.89 -10.74 0.83
CA ILE A 188 1.78 -12.14 1.25
C ILE A 188 0.61 -12.34 2.21
N VAL A 189 0.47 -11.49 3.21
CA VAL A 189 -0.59 -11.58 4.23
C VAL A 189 -1.98 -11.41 3.60
N VAL A 190 -2.16 -10.38 2.77
CA VAL A 190 -3.45 -10.12 2.13
C VAL A 190 -3.80 -11.24 1.15
N PHE A 191 -2.83 -11.71 0.37
CA PHE A 191 -3.00 -12.88 -0.50
C PHE A 191 -3.51 -14.09 0.30
N TYR A 192 -2.85 -14.43 1.39
CA TYR A 192 -3.25 -15.54 2.27
C TYR A 192 -4.67 -15.36 2.80
N LEU A 193 -5.02 -14.20 3.32
CA LEU A 193 -6.35 -13.93 3.90
C LEU A 193 -7.47 -14.01 2.86
N VAL A 194 -7.25 -13.49 1.65
CA VAL A 194 -8.23 -13.55 0.56
C VAL A 194 -8.46 -14.99 0.12
N PHE A 195 -7.41 -15.78 -0.06
CA PHE A 195 -7.56 -17.18 -0.48
C PHE A 195 -8.10 -18.09 0.63
N ARG A 196 -7.78 -17.80 1.89
CA ARG A 196 -8.40 -18.47 3.05
C ARG A 196 -9.92 -18.28 3.08
N TYR A 197 -10.41 -17.08 2.79
CA TYR A 197 -11.82 -16.80 2.72
C TYR A 197 -12.58 -17.74 1.76
N PHE A 198 -12.08 -17.92 0.55
CA PHE A 198 -12.69 -18.83 -0.43
C PHE A 198 -12.58 -20.31 -0.04
N ASN A 199 -11.52 -20.72 0.65
CA ASN A 199 -11.40 -22.09 1.14
C ASN A 199 -12.44 -22.39 2.24
N MET A 200 -12.71 -21.44 3.13
CA MET A 200 -13.73 -21.60 4.18
C MET A 200 -15.14 -21.68 3.60
N GLN A 201 -15.47 -20.89 2.58
CA GLN A 201 -16.77 -21.00 1.90
C GLN A 201 -17.01 -22.39 1.29
N LYS A 202 -15.99 -22.95 0.63
CA LYS A 202 -16.10 -24.30 0.05
C LYS A 202 -16.35 -25.38 1.09
N ILE A 203 -15.80 -25.25 2.29
CA ILE A 203 -16.01 -26.18 3.39
C ILE A 203 -17.46 -26.08 3.90
N SER A 204 -18.00 -24.86 4.06
CA SER A 204 -19.37 -24.64 4.49
C SER A 204 -20.39 -25.23 3.50
N GLU A 205 -20.21 -25.00 2.20
CA GLU A 205 -21.09 -25.57 1.16
C GLU A 205 -21.09 -27.12 1.13
N ASN A 206 -19.93 -27.74 1.45
CA ASN A 206 -19.83 -29.19 1.49
C ASN A 206 -20.41 -29.80 2.80
N SER A 207 -20.56 -29.00 3.87
CA SER A 207 -21.14 -29.46 5.15
C SER A 207 -22.66 -29.41 5.16
N GLU A 208 -23.25 -28.66 4.24
CA GLU A 208 -24.71 -28.51 4.09
C GLU A 208 -25.32 -29.48 3.07
N ARG A 209 -24.50 -30.30 2.41
CA ARG A 209 -24.88 -31.39 1.50
C ARG A 209 -24.79 -32.73 2.19
#